data_dfad112b17f6ee9c2a591707b00e3320
#
_entry.id   dfad112b17f6ee9c2a591707b00e3320
#
_cell.length_a   1.000
_cell.length_b   1.000
_cell.length_c   1.000
_cell.angle_alpha   90.00
_cell.angle_beta   90.00
_cell.angle_gamma   90.00
#
_symmetry.space_group_name_H-M   'P 1'
#
loop_
_entity.id
_entity.type
_entity.pdbx_description
1 polymer ?
#
loop_
_entity_poly.entity_id
_entity_poly.type
_entity_poly.pdbx_seq_one_letter_code
_entity_poly.pdbx_strand_id
1 'polypeptide(L)'
;MDAEPRLAAEPATTSIDLYWIPLGAGGAGFVRLNGRVYEAIQARLERRRPLALFHTALEVEALDGRFIIENAWPSPNADTASRGVVVEGPVGSRRVARLRLFRYEVRCWRDGIIPDAAEAVASPQRLSGDPRLARRLLDLVASVPVLVWGRDELGAGEMWNSNSVISW
;
A
#
# COMPACT_ATOMS: atom_id res chain seq x y z
N MET A 1 7.47 -28.81 -44.80
CA MET A 1 8.11 -28.31 -43.55
C MET A 1 7.43 -27.02 -43.23
N ASP A 2 6.25 -27.14 -42.63
CA ASP A 2 5.31 -26.06 -42.39
C ASP A 2 5.78 -25.28 -41.15
N ALA A 3 6.03 -23.98 -41.38
CA ALA A 3 6.38 -23.05 -40.31
C ALA A 3 5.12 -22.79 -39.48
N GLU A 4 5.12 -23.22 -38.20
CA GLU A 4 4.08 -22.86 -37.25
C GLU A 4 3.98 -21.31 -37.14
N PRO A 5 2.76 -20.76 -37.15
CA PRO A 5 2.57 -19.33 -36.96
C PRO A 5 2.98 -18.98 -35.51
N ARG A 6 4.02 -18.17 -35.38
CA ARG A 6 4.39 -17.54 -34.12
C ARG A 6 3.17 -16.74 -33.62
N LEU A 7 2.52 -17.21 -32.58
CA LEU A 7 1.52 -16.44 -31.86
C LEU A 7 2.13 -15.08 -31.53
N ALA A 8 1.54 -14.02 -32.07
CA ALA A 8 1.87 -12.67 -31.71
C ALA A 8 1.66 -12.52 -30.20
N ALA A 9 2.70 -12.13 -29.47
CA ALA A 9 2.58 -11.82 -28.05
C ALA A 9 1.48 -10.74 -27.90
N GLU A 10 0.49 -11.01 -27.09
CA GLU A 10 -0.51 -9.99 -26.76
C GLU A 10 0.21 -8.74 -26.26
N PRO A 11 -0.24 -7.53 -26.68
CA PRO A 11 0.38 -6.30 -26.23
C PRO A 11 0.28 -6.27 -24.69
N ALA A 12 1.43 -6.10 -24.03
CA ALA A 12 1.49 -6.00 -22.58
C ALA A 12 0.53 -4.89 -22.12
N THR A 13 -0.56 -5.27 -21.47
CA THR A 13 -1.56 -4.33 -20.99
C THR A 13 -1.00 -3.60 -19.77
N THR A 14 -0.85 -2.28 -19.88
CA THR A 14 -0.46 -1.45 -18.75
C THR A 14 -1.66 -1.09 -17.91
N SER A 15 -1.51 -1.14 -16.60
CA SER A 15 -2.57 -0.72 -15.69
C SER A 15 -2.04 -0.19 -14.36
N ILE A 16 -2.85 0.66 -13.72
CA ILE A 16 -2.75 1.04 -12.32
C ILE A 16 -4.08 0.70 -11.70
N ASP A 17 -4.08 -0.28 -10.81
CA ASP A 17 -5.28 -0.80 -10.15
C ASP A 17 -5.20 -0.59 -8.64
N LEU A 18 -6.27 -0.02 -8.08
CA LEU A 18 -6.41 0.25 -6.65
C LEU A 18 -7.21 -0.86 -5.97
N TYR A 19 -6.69 -1.31 -4.83
CA TYR A 19 -7.37 -2.26 -3.94
C TYR A 19 -7.78 -1.58 -2.65
N TRP A 20 -9.07 -1.68 -2.28
CA TRP A 20 -9.62 -1.30 -1.00
C TRP A 20 -9.76 -2.52 -0.11
N ILE A 21 -8.94 -2.63 0.91
CA ILE A 21 -8.84 -3.82 1.75
C ILE A 21 -9.32 -3.48 3.16
N PRO A 22 -10.30 -4.21 3.72
CA PRO A 22 -10.73 -3.99 5.09
C PRO A 22 -9.56 -4.14 6.06
N LEU A 23 -9.39 -3.20 6.98
CA LEU A 23 -8.26 -3.20 7.90
C LEU A 23 -8.28 -4.47 8.77
N GLY A 24 -7.19 -5.25 8.69
CA GLY A 24 -7.04 -6.52 9.38
C GLY A 24 -7.64 -7.72 8.66
N ALA A 25 -7.97 -7.59 7.37
CA ALA A 25 -8.17 -8.72 6.48
C ALA A 25 -6.91 -9.59 6.50
N GLY A 26 -7.04 -10.93 6.38
CA GLY A 26 -5.93 -11.90 6.25
C GLY A 26 -4.85 -11.90 7.34
N GLY A 27 -4.85 -10.94 8.23
CA GLY A 27 -3.78 -10.70 9.20
C GLY A 27 -4.10 -11.09 10.62
N ALA A 28 -3.07 -11.09 11.47
CA ALA A 28 -3.19 -11.33 12.91
C ALA A 28 -4.20 -10.34 13.53
N GLY A 29 -5.12 -10.85 14.34
CA GLY A 29 -6.19 -10.08 14.97
C GLY A 29 -5.78 -8.82 15.74
N PHE A 30 -4.48 -8.66 16.00
CA PHE A 30 -3.87 -7.49 16.65
C PHE A 30 -4.02 -6.20 15.83
N VAL A 31 -3.76 -6.22 14.52
CA VAL A 31 -3.90 -5.03 13.65
C VAL A 31 -5.36 -4.62 13.55
N ARG A 32 -6.24 -5.62 13.39
CA ARG A 32 -7.69 -5.40 13.36
C ARG A 32 -8.23 -4.85 14.70
N LEU A 33 -7.73 -5.38 15.82
CA LEU A 33 -8.12 -4.90 17.15
C LEU A 33 -7.65 -3.46 17.36
N ASN A 34 -6.40 -3.15 17.08
CA ASN A 34 -5.85 -1.80 17.22
C ASN A 34 -6.58 -0.78 16.36
N GLY A 35 -6.86 -1.11 15.09
CA GLY A 35 -7.64 -0.25 14.20
C GLY A 35 -9.05 0.02 14.75
N ARG A 36 -9.74 -1.02 15.23
CA ARG A 36 -11.08 -0.86 15.83
C ARG A 36 -11.06 -0.05 17.11
N VAL A 37 -10.08 -0.26 17.98
CA VAL A 37 -9.93 0.52 19.24
C VAL A 37 -9.64 1.98 18.92
N TYR A 38 -8.71 2.24 17.99
CA TYR A 38 -8.39 3.60 17.54
C TYR A 38 -9.63 4.29 16.99
N GLU A 39 -10.34 3.65 16.06
CA GLU A 39 -11.55 4.21 15.45
C GLU A 39 -12.66 4.43 16.48
N ALA A 40 -12.85 3.52 17.44
CA ALA A 40 -13.84 3.69 18.49
C ALA A 40 -13.54 4.91 19.38
N ILE A 41 -12.26 5.17 19.66
CA ILE A 41 -11.83 6.35 20.42
C ILE A 41 -12.08 7.62 19.60
N GLN A 42 -11.68 7.65 18.33
CA GLN A 42 -11.87 8.80 17.45
C GLN A 42 -13.36 9.10 17.25
N ALA A 43 -14.16 8.08 16.94
CA ALA A 43 -15.60 8.22 16.77
C ALA A 43 -16.28 8.80 18.02
N ARG A 44 -15.79 8.39 19.22
CA ARG A 44 -16.31 8.93 20.48
C ARG A 44 -15.92 10.39 20.70
N LEU A 45 -14.66 10.75 20.39
CA LEU A 45 -14.18 12.13 20.50
C LEU A 45 -14.92 13.06 19.52
N GLU A 46 -15.17 12.60 18.32
CA GLU A 46 -15.85 13.34 17.25
C GLU A 46 -17.39 13.22 17.32
N ARG A 47 -17.92 12.47 18.31
CA ARG A 47 -19.37 12.23 18.51
C ARG A 47 -20.08 11.67 17.26
N ARG A 48 -19.39 10.81 16.50
CA ARG A 48 -19.90 10.10 15.32
C ARG A 48 -19.96 8.59 15.53
N ARG A 49 -20.58 7.87 14.59
CA ARG A 49 -20.52 6.40 14.58
C ARG A 49 -19.16 5.93 14.07
N PRO A 50 -18.63 4.79 14.59
CA PRO A 50 -17.44 4.18 14.05
C PRO A 50 -17.61 3.84 12.56
N LEU A 51 -16.56 4.09 11.78
CA LEU A 51 -16.51 3.80 10.35
C LEU A 51 -15.74 2.50 10.12
N ALA A 52 -16.03 1.83 9.01
CA ALA A 52 -15.19 0.75 8.53
C ALA A 52 -13.85 1.34 8.07
N LEU A 53 -12.75 0.83 8.62
CA LEU A 53 -11.42 1.24 8.22
C LEU A 53 -10.92 0.35 7.08
N PHE A 54 -10.33 0.98 6.08
CA PHE A 54 -9.70 0.33 4.94
C PHE A 54 -8.24 0.78 4.85
N HIS A 55 -7.41 -0.09 4.36
CA HIS A 55 -6.10 0.27 3.84
C HIS A 55 -6.09 0.06 2.32
N THR A 56 -5.15 0.70 1.64
CA THR A 56 -5.06 0.66 0.19
C THR A 56 -3.73 0.08 -0.26
N ALA A 57 -3.77 -0.62 -1.39
CA ALA A 57 -2.61 -1.06 -2.15
C ALA A 57 -2.83 -0.77 -3.63
N LEU A 58 -1.74 -0.61 -4.38
CA LEU A 58 -1.78 -0.51 -5.83
C LEU A 58 -1.12 -1.75 -6.46
N GLU A 59 -1.74 -2.24 -7.52
CA GLU A 59 -1.12 -3.13 -8.48
C GLU A 59 -0.83 -2.35 -9.75
N VAL A 60 0.41 -2.38 -10.20
CA VAL A 60 0.87 -1.65 -11.37
C VAL A 60 1.42 -2.66 -12.38
N GLU A 61 0.70 -2.85 -13.49
CA GLU A 61 1.22 -3.54 -14.66
C GLU A 61 1.94 -2.53 -15.54
N ALA A 62 3.24 -2.70 -15.70
CA ALA A 62 4.08 -1.86 -16.54
C ALA A 62 4.76 -2.72 -17.62
N LEU A 63 5.37 -2.07 -18.63
CA LEU A 63 6.04 -2.77 -19.74
C LEU A 63 7.19 -3.68 -19.28
N ASP A 64 7.80 -3.36 -18.14
CA ASP A 64 8.93 -4.07 -17.55
C ASP A 64 8.53 -5.04 -16.42
N GLY A 65 7.25 -5.17 -16.14
CA GLY A 65 6.72 -6.15 -15.17
C GLY A 65 5.58 -5.64 -14.32
N ARG A 66 5.15 -6.50 -13.41
CA ARG A 66 4.09 -6.24 -12.44
C ARG A 66 4.71 -5.82 -11.09
N PHE A 67 4.16 -4.79 -10.48
CA PHE A 67 4.62 -4.25 -9.20
C PHE A 67 3.46 -4.08 -8.23
N ILE A 68 3.71 -4.36 -6.95
CA ILE A 68 2.78 -4.06 -5.87
C ILE A 68 3.35 -2.91 -5.05
N ILE A 69 2.53 -1.87 -4.85
CA ILE A 69 2.85 -0.76 -3.95
C ILE A 69 1.91 -0.82 -2.76
N GLU A 70 2.48 -0.96 -1.58
CA GLU A 70 1.73 -1.04 -0.34
C GLU A 70 2.47 -0.37 0.82
N ASN A 71 1.73 0.01 1.83
CA ASN A 71 2.28 0.39 3.12
C ASN A 71 2.04 -0.76 4.12
N ALA A 72 3.10 -1.27 4.71
CA ALA A 72 3.09 -2.45 5.56
C ALA A 72 3.91 -2.27 6.84
N TRP A 73 3.69 -3.17 7.80
CA TRP A 73 4.56 -3.32 8.95
C TRP A 73 5.82 -4.10 8.60
N PRO A 74 6.99 -3.75 9.19
CA PRO A 74 8.21 -4.51 9.00
C PRO A 74 8.03 -5.97 9.41
N SER A 75 8.30 -6.90 8.50
CA SER A 75 8.33 -8.32 8.86
C SER A 75 9.58 -8.63 9.68
N PRO A 76 9.46 -9.32 10.84
CA PRO A 76 10.60 -9.60 11.70
C PRO A 76 11.69 -10.47 11.05
N ASN A 77 11.32 -11.32 10.09
CA ASN A 77 12.15 -12.41 9.58
C ASN A 77 12.57 -12.28 8.11
N ALA A 78 12.24 -11.16 7.43
CA ALA A 78 12.53 -11.02 6.01
C ALA A 78 13.51 -9.87 5.75
N ASP A 79 14.41 -10.08 4.78
CA ASP A 79 15.32 -9.05 4.30
C ASP A 79 14.56 -7.89 3.63
N THR A 80 15.02 -6.66 3.87
CA THR A 80 14.42 -5.44 3.34
C THR A 80 14.46 -5.39 1.82
N ALA A 81 15.57 -5.83 1.23
CA ALA A 81 15.75 -5.84 -0.22
C ALA A 81 14.78 -6.81 -0.92
N SER A 82 14.55 -7.99 -0.34
CA SER A 82 13.62 -8.98 -0.91
C SER A 82 12.16 -8.54 -0.88
N ARG A 83 11.82 -7.54 -0.07
CA ARG A 83 10.46 -6.99 0.06
C ARG A 83 10.21 -5.73 -0.76
N GLY A 84 11.19 -5.25 -1.53
CA GLY A 84 11.06 -4.02 -2.31
C GLY A 84 10.79 -2.78 -1.44
N VAL A 85 11.36 -2.70 -0.23
CA VAL A 85 11.19 -1.54 0.65
C VAL A 85 11.88 -0.34 0.04
N VAL A 86 11.12 0.70 -0.27
CA VAL A 86 11.61 1.95 -0.86
C VAL A 86 11.68 3.08 0.16
N VAL A 87 10.81 3.07 1.17
CA VAL A 87 10.78 4.06 2.26
C VAL A 87 10.47 3.35 3.58
N GLU A 88 11.14 3.77 4.66
CA GLU A 88 10.79 3.42 6.03
C GLU A 88 10.50 4.69 6.82
N GLY A 89 9.47 4.66 7.65
CA GLY A 89 9.11 5.80 8.48
C GLY A 89 8.71 5.42 9.91
N PRO A 90 8.65 6.42 10.81
CA PRO A 90 8.30 6.22 12.22
C PRO A 90 6.78 6.06 12.41
N VAL A 91 6.39 5.28 13.43
CA VAL A 91 5.00 5.17 13.89
C VAL A 91 4.84 5.88 15.21
N GLY A 92 3.87 6.78 15.32
CA GLY A 92 3.52 7.53 16.51
C GLY A 92 4.54 8.59 16.93
N SER A 93 5.84 8.27 16.90
CA SER A 93 6.90 9.21 17.27
C SER A 93 8.25 8.87 16.62
N ARG A 94 8.99 9.90 16.18
CA ARG A 94 10.35 9.76 15.66
C ARG A 94 11.33 9.18 16.70
N ARG A 95 11.07 9.41 18.00
CA ARG A 95 11.94 8.95 19.09
C ARG A 95 11.93 7.44 19.27
N VAL A 96 10.77 6.80 19.11
CA VAL A 96 10.60 5.35 19.27
C VAL A 96 10.93 4.56 18.00
N ALA A 97 11.12 5.22 16.88
CA ALA A 97 11.47 4.61 15.60
C ALA A 97 12.84 3.88 15.57
N ARG A 98 13.63 4.00 16.65
CA ARG A 98 14.85 3.16 16.84
C ARG A 98 14.49 1.68 16.96
N LEU A 99 13.28 1.38 17.45
CA LEU A 99 12.77 0.02 17.55
C LEU A 99 11.97 -0.30 16.27
N ARG A 100 12.31 -1.39 15.61
CA ARG A 100 11.69 -1.83 14.36
C ARG A 100 10.15 -1.95 14.45
N LEU A 101 9.65 -2.32 15.61
CA LEU A 101 8.22 -2.43 15.90
C LEU A 101 7.46 -1.09 15.71
N PHE A 102 8.16 0.04 15.81
CA PHE A 102 7.58 1.38 15.64
C PHE A 102 7.99 2.02 14.31
N ARG A 103 8.08 1.20 13.27
CA ARG A 103 8.28 1.64 11.89
C ARG A 103 7.19 1.12 10.98
N TYR A 104 6.98 1.81 9.88
CA TYR A 104 6.25 1.32 8.72
C TYR A 104 7.19 1.23 7.53
N GLU A 105 6.82 0.44 6.54
CA GLU A 105 7.52 0.30 5.27
C GLU A 105 6.59 0.67 4.12
N VAL A 106 7.04 1.53 3.20
CA VAL A 106 6.45 1.62 1.87
C VAL A 106 7.21 0.67 0.97
N ARG A 107 6.52 -0.23 0.34
CA ARG A 107 7.06 -1.26 -0.53
C ARG A 107 6.66 -1.00 -1.96
N CYS A 108 7.59 -1.21 -2.89
CA CYS A 108 7.35 -1.32 -4.31
C CYS A 108 8.10 -2.56 -4.80
N TRP A 109 7.43 -3.69 -4.87
CA TRP A 109 8.08 -4.98 -5.13
C TRP A 109 7.55 -5.63 -6.40
N ARG A 110 8.50 -6.04 -7.21
CA ARG A 110 8.20 -6.74 -8.45
C ARG A 110 7.61 -8.11 -8.15
N ASP A 111 6.57 -8.47 -8.89
CA ASP A 111 5.83 -9.74 -8.75
C ASP A 111 5.33 -10.01 -7.32
N GLY A 112 5.14 -8.93 -6.53
CA GLY A 112 4.61 -8.99 -5.18
C GLY A 112 3.17 -9.53 -5.13
N ILE A 113 2.72 -9.87 -3.93
CA ILE A 113 1.36 -10.34 -3.68
C ILE A 113 0.73 -9.40 -2.65
N ILE A 114 -0.50 -8.97 -2.92
CA ILE A 114 -1.35 -8.32 -1.93
C ILE A 114 -1.97 -9.45 -1.10
N PRO A 115 -1.57 -9.66 0.17
CA PRO A 115 -1.96 -10.85 0.94
C PRO A 115 -3.48 -11.02 1.06
N ASP A 116 -4.18 -9.90 1.16
CA ASP A 116 -5.60 -9.83 1.49
C ASP A 116 -6.45 -9.42 0.29
N ALA A 117 -5.93 -9.54 -0.94
CA ALA A 117 -6.62 -9.16 -2.16
C ALA A 117 -7.99 -9.85 -2.32
N ALA A 118 -8.12 -11.08 -1.81
CA ALA A 118 -9.38 -11.83 -1.84
C ALA A 118 -10.49 -11.21 -0.97
N GLU A 119 -10.13 -10.40 0.04
CA GLU A 119 -11.07 -9.71 0.92
C GLU A 119 -11.32 -8.26 0.48
N ALA A 120 -10.69 -7.82 -0.61
CA ALA A 120 -10.82 -6.46 -1.11
C ALA A 120 -12.25 -6.17 -1.57
N VAL A 121 -12.74 -4.96 -1.26
CA VAL A 121 -14.11 -4.53 -1.55
C VAL A 121 -14.11 -3.61 -2.78
N ALA A 122 -15.02 -3.87 -3.72
CA ALA A 122 -15.12 -3.12 -4.98
C ALA A 122 -13.75 -2.97 -5.71
N SER A 123 -12.96 -4.03 -5.68
CA SER A 123 -11.59 -4.05 -6.19
C SER A 123 -11.39 -5.21 -7.19
N PRO A 124 -10.41 -5.13 -8.10
CA PRO A 124 -9.59 -3.94 -8.35
C PRO A 124 -10.38 -2.80 -8.99
N GLN A 125 -10.04 -1.57 -8.65
CA GLN A 125 -10.55 -0.38 -9.30
C GLN A 125 -9.50 0.19 -10.24
N ARG A 126 -9.74 0.13 -11.55
CA ARG A 126 -8.83 0.68 -12.57
C ARG A 126 -8.75 2.20 -12.45
N LEU A 127 -7.55 2.72 -12.11
CA LEU A 127 -7.26 4.15 -12.06
C LEU A 127 -6.74 4.67 -13.40
N SER A 128 -5.89 3.90 -14.08
CA SER A 128 -5.32 4.28 -15.37
C SER A 128 -4.86 3.08 -16.18
N GLY A 129 -4.84 3.22 -17.51
CA GLY A 129 -4.18 2.33 -18.46
C GLY A 129 -3.02 3.02 -19.20
N ASP A 130 -2.61 4.23 -18.77
CA ASP A 130 -1.56 4.99 -19.44
C ASP A 130 -0.17 4.50 -18.97
N PRO A 131 0.67 3.98 -19.89
CA PRO A 131 2.01 3.51 -19.57
C PRO A 131 2.94 4.61 -19.05
N ARG A 132 2.69 5.87 -19.42
CA ARG A 132 3.48 7.01 -18.92
C ARG A 132 3.18 7.27 -17.45
N LEU A 133 1.91 7.17 -17.05
CA LEU A 133 1.52 7.33 -15.65
C LEU A 133 2.04 6.17 -14.80
N ALA A 134 1.95 4.92 -15.29
CA ALA A 134 2.50 3.76 -14.59
C ALA A 134 4.02 3.92 -14.36
N ARG A 135 4.76 4.31 -15.38
CA ARG A 135 6.20 4.56 -15.24
C ARG A 135 6.50 5.68 -14.26
N ARG A 136 5.80 6.81 -14.37
CA ARG A 136 5.98 7.95 -13.48
C ARG A 136 5.70 7.57 -12.02
N LEU A 137 4.66 6.78 -11.76
CA LEU A 137 4.33 6.29 -10.42
C LEU A 137 5.49 5.45 -9.85
N LEU A 138 6.02 4.50 -10.61
CA LEU A 138 7.15 3.67 -10.19
C LEU A 138 8.42 4.48 -9.95
N ASP A 139 8.68 5.53 -10.73
CA ASP A 139 9.83 6.42 -10.54
C ASP A 139 9.67 7.31 -9.29
N LEU A 140 8.44 7.68 -8.94
CA LEU A 140 8.16 8.58 -7.81
C LEU A 140 8.03 7.86 -6.46
N VAL A 141 7.63 6.60 -6.42
CA VAL A 141 7.29 5.91 -5.16
C VAL A 141 8.43 5.94 -4.13
N ALA A 142 9.68 5.93 -4.56
CA ALA A 142 10.85 6.05 -3.67
C ALA A 142 11.03 7.45 -3.07
N SER A 143 10.31 8.46 -3.58
CA SER A 143 10.36 9.84 -3.08
C SER A 143 9.20 10.19 -2.13
N VAL A 144 8.37 9.22 -1.78
CA VAL A 144 7.32 9.38 -0.74
C VAL A 144 7.93 9.95 0.54
N PRO A 145 7.36 11.02 1.12
CA PRO A 145 7.95 11.67 2.29
C PRO A 145 7.94 10.77 3.52
N VAL A 146 9.03 10.82 4.30
CA VAL A 146 9.16 10.09 5.56
C VAL A 146 8.44 10.86 6.67
N LEU A 147 7.15 10.66 6.80
CA LEU A 147 6.30 11.29 7.82
C LEU A 147 5.99 10.34 8.97
N VAL A 148 5.54 10.89 10.09
CA VAL A 148 5.16 10.08 11.25
C VAL A 148 3.77 9.51 11.05
N TRP A 149 3.66 8.18 10.96
CA TRP A 149 2.39 7.49 10.90
C TRP A 149 1.51 7.83 12.11
N GLY A 150 0.25 8.17 11.84
CA GLY A 150 -0.71 8.58 12.84
C GLY A 150 -0.64 10.05 13.22
N ARG A 151 0.11 10.89 12.47
CA ARG A 151 0.17 12.34 12.66
C ARG A 151 -0.16 13.09 11.37
N ASP A 152 -0.78 14.24 11.52
CA ASP A 152 -0.97 15.19 10.43
C ASP A 152 0.24 16.13 10.37
N GLU A 153 1.33 15.68 9.72
CA GLU A 153 2.53 16.53 9.54
C GLU A 153 2.43 17.40 8.28
N LEU A 154 1.43 17.17 7.42
CA LEU A 154 1.19 17.97 6.22
C LEU A 154 0.16 19.08 6.42
N GLY A 155 -0.57 19.09 7.55
CA GLY A 155 -1.67 20.00 7.78
C GLY A 155 -2.86 19.76 6.85
N ALA A 156 -3.05 18.50 6.41
CA ALA A 156 -4.09 18.11 5.46
C ALA A 156 -5.46 17.84 6.14
N GLY A 157 -5.50 17.89 7.47
CA GLY A 157 -6.70 17.60 8.26
C GLY A 157 -6.89 16.10 8.53
N GLU A 158 -5.94 15.26 8.09
CA GLU A 158 -5.94 13.82 8.33
C GLU A 158 -4.53 13.29 8.64
N MET A 159 -4.48 12.20 9.39
CA MET A 159 -3.21 11.61 9.76
C MET A 159 -2.55 10.88 8.58
N TRP A 160 -1.22 10.86 8.57
CA TRP A 160 -0.43 10.05 7.65
C TRP A 160 -0.65 8.56 7.88
N ASN A 161 -1.10 7.84 6.86
CA ASN A 161 -1.43 6.41 6.87
C ASN A 161 -1.27 5.78 5.48
N SER A 162 -1.69 4.53 5.27
CA SER A 162 -1.61 3.85 3.97
C SER A 162 -2.37 4.59 2.86
N ASN A 163 -3.54 5.13 3.18
CA ASN A 163 -4.34 5.85 2.20
C ASN A 163 -3.67 7.17 1.80
N SER A 164 -3.06 7.87 2.77
CA SER A 164 -2.28 9.09 2.50
C SER A 164 -1.06 8.83 1.61
N VAL A 165 -0.37 7.68 1.80
CA VAL A 165 0.75 7.26 0.92
C VAL A 165 0.28 7.07 -0.51
N ILE A 166 -0.87 6.41 -0.71
CA ILE A 166 -1.40 6.14 -2.06
C ILE A 166 -2.00 7.41 -2.69
N SER A 167 -2.50 8.34 -1.88
CA SER A 167 -3.05 9.62 -2.37
C SER A 167 -1.99 10.66 -2.72
N TRP A 168 -0.79 10.51 -2.17
CA TRP A 168 0.34 11.40 -2.40
C TRP A 168 0.87 11.29 -3.84
#